data_6d0c8780d0e3534dad0b279571a1c64e
#
_entry.id   6d0c8780d0e3534dad0b279571a1c64e
#
_cell.length_a   1.000
_cell.length_b   1.000
_cell.length_c   1.000
_cell.angle_alpha   90.00
_cell.angle_beta   90.00
_cell.angle_gamma   90.00
#
_symmetry.space_group_name_H-M   'P 1'
#
loop_
_entity.id
_entity.type
_entity.pdbx_description
1 polymer ?
#
loop_
_entity_poly.entity_id
_entity_poly.type
_entity_poly.pdbx_seq_one_letter_code
_entity_poly.pdbx_strand_id
1 'polypeptide(L)'
;LRLLEASGTAIVATGRALSADTRRLPTDQHRWIQAESAVSELLDAFRAGDGVDLIRESVRLVLQELIEVEAAEVIGAARYERTDGRTNERNGHRRRLLATRAGDIELGIPKLRRGSFFPSILEHRRRIDRALYAVVMEAYVSGVSTRSVDDLVAALGIASGISKSEVSRICGELEEAVGAFRTRPLDHIEFPYIYLDATYLHVRDDHHVVSKAVIVATGITATGEREVLGLDVGDSEDEVFWRGFLRSLKNRGLGGVRLVISDQHAGLCAAIRRCFQGATHQRCRVHFARNLLATIPKAHQDMVAALFRTVFAGIDADAVSAQWDHIAATLAERWPKAAALMEQAKPEVLAFSAFPTEHWRKIWSTNPLERVNKEIKRRSRVVGIFPNEAAVVRLVGAVLADLHDDWISSDRRYLSEASMAKLYPEREDAPTVTTELQPGE
;
A
#
# COMPACT_ATOMS: atom_id res chain seq x y z
N LEU A 1 -8.12 -30.01 11.20
CA LEU A 1 -8.55 -31.39 11.54
C LEU A 1 -9.95 -31.35 12.16
N ARG A 2 -10.97 -31.30 11.33
CA ARG A 2 -12.36 -31.69 11.54
C ARG A 2 -13.18 -31.11 10.39
N LEU A 3 -13.41 -31.95 9.37
CA LEU A 3 -14.50 -31.88 8.41
C LEU A 3 -14.13 -32.73 7.19
N LEU A 4 -14.17 -34.06 7.36
CA LEU A 4 -14.24 -35.04 6.30
C LEU A 4 -14.68 -36.40 6.93
N GLU A 5 -15.93 -36.42 7.38
CA GLU A 5 -16.67 -37.64 7.59
C GLU A 5 -18.13 -37.37 7.22
N ALA A 6 -18.55 -37.82 6.09
CA ALA A 6 -19.88 -38.32 5.76
C ALA A 6 -20.07 -38.33 4.25
N SER A 7 -19.97 -39.47 3.65
CA SER A 7 -20.92 -40.04 2.67
C SER A 7 -20.27 -41.21 1.95
N GLY A 8 -20.25 -42.34 2.61
CA GLY A 8 -20.14 -43.63 1.93
C GLY A 8 -21.49 -43.97 1.31
N THR A 9 -21.54 -44.10 0.00
CA THR A 9 -22.62 -44.83 -0.67
C THR A 9 -22.02 -45.72 -1.74
N ALA A 10 -22.05 -47.00 -1.46
CA ALA A 10 -21.73 -48.07 -2.38
C ALA A 10 -22.71 -48.07 -3.56
N ILE A 11 -22.19 -48.03 -4.78
CA ILE A 11 -22.97 -48.32 -5.99
C ILE A 11 -22.64 -49.75 -6.44
N VAL A 12 -23.62 -50.60 -6.22
CA VAL A 12 -23.67 -51.98 -6.72
C VAL A 12 -23.87 -51.94 -8.25
N ALA A 13 -23.00 -52.65 -8.95
CA ALA A 13 -23.10 -52.85 -10.38
C ALA A 13 -24.29 -53.79 -10.70
N THR A 14 -25.28 -53.30 -11.43
CA THR A 14 -26.24 -54.13 -12.14
C THR A 14 -25.97 -54.03 -13.64
N GLY A 15 -25.49 -55.12 -14.20
CA GLY A 15 -25.33 -55.31 -15.64
C GLY A 15 -26.66 -55.26 -16.39
N ARG A 16 -26.70 -54.48 -17.43
CA ARG A 16 -27.59 -54.68 -18.58
C ARG A 16 -26.89 -54.30 -19.86
N ALA A 17 -26.67 -55.28 -20.67
CA ALA A 17 -26.20 -55.20 -22.05
C ALA A 17 -27.18 -54.35 -22.89
N LEU A 18 -26.70 -53.34 -23.60
CA LEU A 18 -27.33 -52.75 -24.76
C LEU A 18 -26.29 -52.69 -25.88
N SER A 19 -26.66 -53.35 -26.97
CA SER A 19 -25.88 -53.53 -28.18
C SER A 19 -25.72 -52.26 -29.02
N ALA A 20 -24.53 -52.15 -29.61
CA ALA A 20 -24.21 -51.58 -30.94
C ALA A 20 -24.56 -50.11 -31.24
N ASP A 21 -23.56 -49.23 -31.16
CA ASP A 21 -23.15 -48.54 -32.36
C ASP A 21 -21.66 -48.11 -32.22
N THR A 22 -20.78 -48.92 -32.82
CA THR A 22 -19.33 -48.71 -32.83
C THR A 22 -18.97 -47.91 -34.07
N ARG A 23 -19.13 -46.61 -34.02
CA ARG A 23 -18.41 -45.67 -34.91
C ARG A 23 -18.37 -44.28 -34.32
N ARG A 24 -17.45 -44.05 -33.40
CA ARG A 24 -16.75 -42.77 -33.03
C ARG A 24 -16.19 -42.87 -31.61
N LEU A 25 -14.95 -43.31 -31.45
CA LEU A 25 -14.09 -42.95 -30.33
C LEU A 25 -12.64 -43.40 -30.60
N PRO A 26 -11.79 -42.56 -31.23
CA PRO A 26 -10.35 -42.66 -31.05
C PRO A 26 -9.76 -41.52 -30.17
N THR A 27 -10.54 -40.51 -29.78
CA THR A 27 -9.99 -39.28 -29.15
C THR A 27 -9.77 -39.43 -27.65
N ASP A 28 -10.55 -40.26 -26.96
CA ASP A 28 -10.45 -40.39 -25.49
C ASP A 28 -9.31 -41.30 -25.02
N GLN A 29 -8.94 -42.33 -25.76
CA GLN A 29 -7.86 -43.23 -25.34
C GLN A 29 -6.49 -42.58 -25.31
N HIS A 30 -6.16 -41.68 -26.24
CA HIS A 30 -4.89 -40.98 -26.22
C HIS A 30 -4.80 -39.92 -25.09
N ARG A 31 -5.92 -39.36 -24.69
CA ARG A 31 -6.03 -38.42 -23.59
C ARG A 31 -5.77 -39.10 -22.24
N TRP A 32 -6.30 -40.31 -22.07
CA TRP A 32 -6.08 -41.15 -20.87
C TRP A 32 -4.62 -41.62 -20.76
N ILE A 33 -4.00 -42.05 -21.88
CA ILE A 33 -2.60 -42.53 -21.90
C ILE A 33 -1.64 -41.40 -21.54
N GLN A 34 -1.87 -40.13 -21.95
CA GLN A 34 -1.04 -38.98 -21.56
C GLN A 34 -1.26 -38.57 -20.11
N ALA A 35 -2.49 -38.63 -19.62
CA ALA A 35 -2.79 -38.38 -18.19
C ALA A 35 -2.19 -39.47 -17.29
N GLU A 36 -2.20 -40.73 -17.70
CA GLU A 36 -1.54 -41.83 -16.99
C GLU A 36 -0.02 -41.67 -16.94
N SER A 37 0.61 -41.19 -18.01
CA SER A 37 2.06 -40.90 -18.03
C SER A 37 2.44 -39.78 -17.06
N ALA A 38 1.70 -38.66 -17.05
CA ALA A 38 1.91 -37.55 -16.14
C ALA A 38 1.68 -37.92 -14.66
N VAL A 39 0.65 -38.72 -14.39
CA VAL A 39 0.38 -39.24 -13.04
C VAL A 39 1.47 -40.23 -12.60
N SER A 40 1.99 -41.06 -13.52
CA SER A 40 3.08 -42.00 -13.23
C SER A 40 4.38 -41.23 -12.89
N GLU A 41 4.72 -40.22 -13.65
CA GLU A 41 5.88 -39.36 -13.38
C GLU A 41 5.77 -38.61 -12.02
N LEU A 42 4.57 -38.17 -11.67
CA LEU A 42 4.28 -37.58 -10.35
C LEU A 42 4.42 -38.61 -9.21
N LEU A 43 3.97 -39.83 -9.42
CA LEU A 43 4.10 -40.92 -8.44
C LEU A 43 5.56 -41.35 -8.25
N ASP A 44 6.38 -41.31 -9.30
CA ASP A 44 7.78 -41.65 -9.23
C ASP A 44 8.58 -40.52 -8.53
N ALA A 45 8.25 -39.25 -8.79
CA ALA A 45 8.78 -38.12 -8.04
C ALA A 45 8.37 -38.13 -6.55
N PHE A 46 7.16 -38.57 -6.26
CA PHE A 46 6.68 -38.76 -4.88
C PHE A 46 7.46 -39.85 -4.14
N ARG A 47 7.82 -40.94 -4.82
CA ARG A 47 8.61 -42.04 -4.26
C ARG A 47 10.09 -41.66 -4.05
N ALA A 48 10.62 -40.69 -4.81
CA ALA A 48 11.99 -40.24 -4.71
C ALA A 48 12.31 -39.32 -3.52
N GLY A 49 11.30 -38.80 -2.81
CA GLY A 49 11.43 -38.40 -1.40
C GLY A 49 11.86 -36.96 -1.12
N ASP A 50 11.91 -36.02 -2.09
CA ASP A 50 12.20 -34.61 -1.79
C ASP A 50 10.96 -33.72 -2.07
N GLY A 51 10.29 -33.27 -1.01
CA GLY A 51 9.00 -32.56 -1.12
C GLY A 51 9.04 -31.29 -1.98
N VAL A 52 10.19 -30.61 -2.08
CA VAL A 52 10.40 -29.42 -2.92
C VAL A 52 10.46 -29.80 -4.39
N ASP A 53 11.15 -30.90 -4.71
CA ASP A 53 11.27 -31.43 -6.07
C ASP A 53 9.93 -31.94 -6.59
N LEU A 54 9.10 -32.53 -5.72
CA LEU A 54 7.74 -32.93 -6.07
C LEU A 54 6.85 -31.74 -6.46
N ILE A 55 6.87 -30.66 -5.67
CA ILE A 55 6.09 -29.46 -5.98
C ILE A 55 6.57 -28.85 -7.30
N ARG A 56 7.87 -28.75 -7.50
CA ARG A 56 8.46 -28.21 -8.74
C ARG A 56 8.05 -29.02 -9.97
N GLU A 57 8.14 -30.34 -9.88
CA GLU A 57 7.79 -31.25 -10.97
C GLU A 57 6.29 -31.22 -11.25
N SER A 58 5.44 -31.16 -10.21
CA SER A 58 3.99 -31.01 -10.38
C SER A 58 3.64 -29.70 -11.10
N VAL A 59 4.24 -28.59 -10.71
CA VAL A 59 4.05 -27.29 -11.38
C VAL A 59 4.52 -27.35 -12.84
N ARG A 60 5.68 -27.99 -13.10
CA ARG A 60 6.21 -28.19 -14.46
C ARG A 60 5.23 -28.94 -15.33
N LEU A 61 4.69 -30.06 -14.83
CA LEU A 61 3.77 -30.92 -15.58
C LEU A 61 2.45 -30.18 -15.88
N VAL A 62 1.87 -29.50 -14.90
CA VAL A 62 0.62 -28.74 -15.09
C VAL A 62 0.81 -27.63 -16.13
N LEU A 63 1.89 -26.83 -16.01
CA LEU A 63 2.17 -25.76 -16.97
C LEU A 63 2.46 -26.30 -18.37
N GLN A 64 3.20 -27.40 -18.47
CA GLN A 64 3.49 -28.06 -19.76
C GLN A 64 2.21 -28.55 -20.43
N GLU A 65 1.30 -29.15 -19.66
CA GLU A 65 0.02 -29.63 -20.21
C GLU A 65 -0.87 -28.47 -20.68
N LEU A 66 -0.96 -27.39 -19.92
CA LEU A 66 -1.69 -26.19 -20.34
C LEU A 66 -1.14 -25.60 -21.65
N ILE A 67 0.20 -25.56 -21.79
CA ILE A 67 0.85 -25.13 -23.03
C ILE A 67 0.51 -26.04 -24.21
N GLU A 68 0.47 -27.35 -23.99
CA GLU A 68 0.14 -28.33 -25.04
C GLU A 68 -1.34 -28.26 -25.45
N VAL A 69 -2.26 -28.03 -24.51
CA VAL A 69 -3.69 -27.81 -24.77
C VAL A 69 -3.89 -26.56 -25.61
N GLU A 70 -3.32 -25.42 -25.21
CA GLU A 70 -3.43 -24.18 -25.95
C GLU A 70 -2.81 -24.29 -27.36
N ALA A 71 -1.68 -24.99 -27.48
CA ALA A 71 -1.06 -25.24 -28.79
C ALA A 71 -1.94 -26.14 -29.67
N ALA A 72 -2.65 -27.11 -29.08
CA ALA A 72 -3.57 -27.96 -29.82
C ALA A 72 -4.80 -27.21 -30.35
N GLU A 73 -5.32 -26.27 -29.56
CA GLU A 73 -6.39 -25.36 -29.99
C GLU A 73 -5.95 -24.46 -31.16
N VAL A 74 -4.77 -23.88 -31.10
CA VAL A 74 -4.22 -23.03 -32.19
C VAL A 74 -3.96 -23.84 -33.46
N ILE A 75 -3.55 -25.10 -33.34
CA ILE A 75 -3.27 -26.01 -34.46
C ILE A 75 -4.56 -26.60 -35.05
N GLY A 76 -5.65 -26.68 -34.27
CA GLY A 76 -6.89 -27.34 -34.62
C GLY A 76 -6.81 -28.89 -34.56
N ALA A 77 -5.78 -29.42 -33.88
CA ALA A 77 -5.59 -30.88 -33.72
C ALA A 77 -4.69 -31.17 -32.51
N ALA A 78 -5.00 -32.29 -31.82
CA ALA A 78 -4.13 -32.80 -30.77
C ALA A 78 -2.79 -33.34 -31.31
N ARG A 79 -1.89 -33.71 -30.40
CA ARG A 79 -0.59 -34.29 -30.76
C ARG A 79 -0.82 -35.65 -31.46
N TYR A 80 -0.23 -35.85 -32.65
CA TYR A 80 -0.36 -37.05 -33.51
C TYR A 80 -1.77 -37.26 -34.11
N GLU A 81 -2.74 -36.40 -33.86
CA GLU A 81 -4.06 -36.47 -34.46
C GLU A 81 -4.07 -36.01 -35.91
N ARG A 82 -4.74 -36.70 -36.80
CA ARG A 82 -4.95 -36.34 -38.20
C ARG A 82 -6.42 -36.01 -38.40
N THR A 83 -6.76 -34.72 -38.50
CA THR A 83 -8.11 -34.22 -38.70
C THR A 83 -8.14 -33.20 -39.84
N ASP A 84 -9.29 -33.08 -40.50
CA ASP A 84 -9.49 -32.05 -41.55
C ASP A 84 -9.44 -30.61 -40.99
N GLY A 85 -9.64 -30.44 -39.67
CA GLY A 85 -9.56 -29.16 -38.97
C GLY A 85 -8.13 -28.70 -38.65
N ARG A 86 -7.11 -29.50 -38.99
CA ARG A 86 -5.73 -29.20 -38.68
C ARG A 86 -5.19 -28.08 -39.58
N THR A 87 -4.88 -26.92 -38.97
CA THR A 87 -4.41 -25.70 -39.68
C THR A 87 -2.89 -25.60 -39.77
N ASN A 88 -2.13 -26.28 -38.90
CA ASN A 88 -0.68 -26.18 -38.80
C ASN A 88 -0.04 -27.49 -38.30
N GLU A 89 1.29 -27.57 -38.38
CA GLU A 89 2.11 -28.69 -37.92
C GLU A 89 3.10 -28.22 -36.85
N ARG A 90 3.36 -29.12 -35.87
CA ARG A 90 4.39 -28.94 -34.87
C ARG A 90 5.77 -29.19 -35.48
N ASN A 91 6.76 -28.35 -35.13
CA ASN A 91 8.15 -28.44 -35.58
C ASN A 91 9.11 -28.45 -34.37
N GLY A 92 8.92 -29.46 -33.49
CA GLY A 92 9.69 -29.59 -32.26
C GLY A 92 9.28 -28.56 -31.17
N HIS A 93 10.14 -28.41 -30.17
CA HIS A 93 9.95 -27.47 -29.04
C HIS A 93 11.15 -26.54 -28.93
N ARG A 94 10.93 -25.37 -28.35
CA ARG A 94 12.00 -24.52 -27.81
C ARG A 94 11.97 -24.58 -26.28
N ARG A 95 13.11 -24.77 -25.66
CA ARG A 95 13.24 -24.75 -24.21
C ARG A 95 13.11 -23.32 -23.68
N ARG A 96 12.39 -23.17 -22.60
CA ARG A 96 12.28 -21.92 -21.87
C ARG A 96 12.38 -22.19 -20.37
N LEU A 97 13.33 -21.54 -19.72
CA LEU A 97 13.46 -21.54 -18.28
C LEU A 97 12.46 -20.51 -17.69
N LEU A 98 11.68 -20.93 -16.71
CA LEU A 98 10.77 -20.10 -15.94
C LEU A 98 11.15 -20.24 -14.47
N ALA A 99 11.54 -19.12 -13.83
CA ALA A 99 11.78 -19.05 -12.40
C ALA A 99 10.43 -18.92 -11.67
N THR A 100 10.15 -19.88 -10.77
CA THR A 100 8.90 -19.94 -10.00
C THR A 100 9.18 -20.02 -8.49
N ARG A 101 8.16 -19.88 -7.67
CA ARG A 101 8.26 -20.12 -6.23
C ARG A 101 8.64 -21.56 -5.85
N ALA A 102 8.47 -22.49 -6.75
CA ALA A 102 8.88 -23.89 -6.58
C ALA A 102 10.29 -24.16 -7.11
N GLY A 103 11.02 -23.13 -7.57
CA GLY A 103 12.34 -23.22 -8.20
C GLY A 103 12.28 -23.01 -9.72
N ASP A 104 13.43 -23.16 -10.37
CA ASP A 104 13.56 -23.05 -11.83
C ASP A 104 12.94 -24.30 -12.50
N ILE A 105 12.03 -24.06 -13.46
CA ILE A 105 11.41 -25.09 -14.27
C ILE A 105 11.68 -24.86 -15.75
N GLU A 106 12.01 -25.93 -16.46
CA GLU A 106 12.20 -25.91 -17.90
C GLU A 106 10.92 -26.32 -18.61
N LEU A 107 10.38 -25.43 -19.46
CA LEU A 107 9.18 -25.66 -20.25
C LEU A 107 9.52 -25.82 -21.72
N GLY A 108 8.86 -26.73 -22.40
CA GLY A 108 8.95 -26.98 -23.83
C GLY A 108 7.84 -26.24 -24.58
N ILE A 109 8.14 -25.12 -25.20
CA ILE A 109 7.14 -24.37 -25.99
C ILE A 109 7.09 -24.96 -27.41
N PRO A 110 5.95 -25.47 -27.89
CA PRO A 110 5.80 -26.00 -29.24
C PRO A 110 6.15 -24.96 -30.30
N LYS A 111 6.96 -25.37 -31.30
CA LYS A 111 7.21 -24.58 -32.50
C LYS A 111 6.21 -24.97 -33.59
N LEU A 112 5.65 -23.99 -34.26
CA LEU A 112 4.82 -24.21 -35.41
C LEU A 112 5.65 -24.20 -36.70
N ARG A 113 5.22 -24.95 -37.70
CA ARG A 113 5.88 -24.96 -39.02
C ARG A 113 5.62 -23.66 -39.79
N ARG A 114 4.44 -23.03 -39.58
CA ARG A 114 4.08 -21.73 -40.12
C ARG A 114 3.70 -20.80 -38.99
N GLY A 115 4.27 -19.59 -38.96
CA GLY A 115 4.02 -18.61 -37.90
C GLY A 115 4.76 -18.92 -36.59
N SER A 116 4.32 -18.27 -35.52
CA SER A 116 4.89 -18.45 -34.18
C SER A 116 3.78 -18.69 -33.17
N PHE A 117 4.03 -19.58 -32.20
CA PHE A 117 3.17 -19.82 -31.05
C PHE A 117 3.87 -19.33 -29.79
N PHE A 118 3.12 -18.65 -28.97
CA PHE A 118 3.54 -18.27 -27.63
C PHE A 118 2.38 -18.46 -26.66
N PRO A 119 2.56 -19.29 -25.59
CA PRO A 119 1.48 -19.58 -24.64
C PRO A 119 0.98 -18.34 -23.91
N SER A 120 -0.34 -18.20 -23.77
CA SER A 120 -0.98 -17.07 -23.08
C SER A 120 -0.66 -17.04 -21.59
N ILE A 121 -0.40 -18.19 -20.97
CA ILE A 121 -0.01 -18.31 -19.56
C ILE A 121 1.40 -17.79 -19.29
N LEU A 122 2.22 -17.57 -20.34
CA LEU A 122 3.57 -17.04 -20.23
C LEU A 122 3.60 -15.60 -20.74
N GLU A 123 4.29 -14.73 -20.03
CA GLU A 123 4.52 -13.36 -20.50
C GLU A 123 5.73 -13.29 -21.45
N HIS A 124 5.59 -12.49 -22.53
CA HIS A 124 6.68 -12.23 -23.44
C HIS A 124 7.86 -11.58 -22.69
N ARG A 125 9.05 -12.14 -22.87
CA ARG A 125 10.30 -11.64 -22.27
C ARG A 125 10.38 -11.72 -20.73
N ARG A 126 9.40 -12.31 -20.03
CA ARG A 126 9.50 -12.61 -18.59
C ARG A 126 10.06 -14.02 -18.37
N ARG A 127 11.03 -14.12 -17.45
CA ARG A 127 11.55 -15.41 -16.95
C ARG A 127 11.06 -15.74 -15.53
N ILE A 128 10.42 -14.80 -14.87
CA ILE A 128 9.92 -14.90 -13.52
C ILE A 128 8.41 -14.99 -13.57
N ASP A 129 7.82 -15.92 -12.83
CA ASP A 129 6.37 -16.01 -12.72
C ASP A 129 5.81 -14.84 -11.88
N ARG A 130 4.49 -14.59 -12.00
CA ARG A 130 3.82 -13.50 -11.27
C ARG A 130 3.92 -13.67 -9.75
N ALA A 131 3.89 -14.91 -9.26
CA ALA A 131 3.93 -15.17 -7.83
C ALA A 131 5.32 -14.87 -7.25
N LEU A 132 6.39 -15.24 -7.96
CA LEU A 132 7.75 -14.88 -7.57
C LEU A 132 7.98 -13.38 -7.68
N TYR A 133 7.48 -12.73 -8.74
CA TYR A 133 7.51 -11.29 -8.88
C TYR A 133 6.88 -10.58 -7.68
N ALA A 134 5.68 -11.02 -7.25
CA ALA A 134 5.01 -10.47 -6.08
C ALA A 134 5.83 -10.64 -4.78
N VAL A 135 6.49 -11.79 -4.60
CA VAL A 135 7.38 -12.03 -3.45
C VAL A 135 8.59 -11.10 -3.45
N VAL A 136 9.21 -10.90 -4.62
CA VAL A 136 10.36 -9.98 -4.76
C VAL A 136 9.93 -8.54 -4.49
N MET A 137 8.78 -8.13 -5.02
CA MET A 137 8.20 -6.81 -4.77
C MET A 137 7.89 -6.59 -3.30
N GLU A 138 7.23 -7.55 -2.66
CA GLU A 138 6.92 -7.49 -1.23
C GLU A 138 8.19 -7.43 -0.38
N ALA A 139 9.19 -8.24 -0.67
CA ALA A 139 10.48 -8.20 0.00
C ALA A 139 11.16 -6.84 -0.16
N TYR A 140 11.13 -6.26 -1.37
CA TYR A 140 11.69 -4.93 -1.62
C TYR A 140 10.95 -3.84 -0.85
N VAL A 141 9.63 -3.81 -0.91
CA VAL A 141 8.78 -2.84 -0.20
C VAL A 141 8.94 -3.01 1.32
N SER A 142 9.08 -4.25 1.80
CA SER A 142 9.36 -4.55 3.21
C SER A 142 10.78 -4.15 3.66
N GLY A 143 11.62 -3.63 2.77
CA GLY A 143 12.95 -3.12 3.07
C GLY A 143 14.01 -4.22 3.14
N VAL A 144 13.81 -5.34 2.47
CA VAL A 144 14.84 -6.36 2.28
C VAL A 144 15.84 -5.87 1.23
N SER A 145 17.15 -5.96 1.52
CA SER A 145 18.17 -5.53 0.56
C SER A 145 18.16 -6.40 -0.70
N THR A 146 18.58 -5.85 -1.84
CA THR A 146 18.68 -6.62 -3.10
C THR A 146 19.53 -7.88 -2.94
N ARG A 147 20.59 -7.82 -2.13
CA ARG A 147 21.44 -9.00 -1.83
C ARG A 147 20.67 -10.05 -1.04
N SER A 148 19.87 -9.65 -0.06
CA SER A 148 19.02 -10.57 0.71
C SER A 148 17.83 -11.07 -0.11
N VAL A 149 17.40 -10.33 -1.13
CA VAL A 149 16.42 -10.82 -2.12
C VAL A 149 17.05 -11.91 -2.99
N ASP A 150 18.32 -11.74 -3.42
CA ASP A 150 19.03 -12.79 -4.16
C ASP A 150 19.21 -14.05 -3.30
N ASP A 151 19.54 -13.91 -2.00
CA ASP A 151 19.61 -15.02 -1.05
C ASP A 151 18.25 -15.72 -0.86
N LEU A 152 17.17 -14.96 -0.77
CA LEU A 152 15.80 -15.49 -0.69
C LEU A 152 15.42 -16.27 -1.96
N VAL A 153 15.72 -15.71 -3.11
CA VAL A 153 15.46 -16.32 -4.42
C VAL A 153 16.29 -17.61 -4.59
N ALA A 154 17.55 -17.60 -4.15
CA ALA A 154 18.39 -18.79 -4.12
C ALA A 154 17.84 -19.86 -3.17
N ALA A 155 17.35 -19.48 -1.99
CA ALA A 155 16.71 -20.40 -1.02
C ALA A 155 15.42 -21.02 -1.56
N LEU A 156 14.73 -20.36 -2.50
CA LEU A 156 13.58 -20.91 -3.23
C LEU A 156 14.00 -21.87 -4.37
N GLY A 157 15.27 -22.20 -4.49
CA GLY A 157 15.79 -23.14 -5.51
C GLY A 157 15.96 -22.53 -6.90
N ILE A 158 15.99 -21.19 -7.01
CA ILE A 158 16.18 -20.47 -8.26
C ILE A 158 17.68 -20.19 -8.42
N ALA A 159 18.39 -21.18 -8.96
CA ALA A 159 19.86 -21.11 -9.13
C ALA A 159 20.30 -20.04 -10.16
N SER A 160 19.41 -19.65 -11.06
CA SER A 160 19.68 -18.61 -12.07
C SER A 160 19.76 -17.20 -11.51
N GLY A 161 19.29 -16.97 -10.25
CA GLY A 161 19.20 -15.66 -9.64
C GLY A 161 18.25 -14.71 -10.40
N ILE A 162 18.17 -13.46 -9.94
CA ILE A 162 17.44 -12.40 -10.66
C ILE A 162 18.43 -11.61 -11.51
N SER A 163 18.21 -11.53 -12.81
CA SER A 163 19.10 -10.75 -13.70
C SER A 163 18.98 -9.25 -13.43
N LYS A 164 20.05 -8.48 -13.68
CA LYS A 164 20.04 -7.02 -13.56
C LYS A 164 18.91 -6.36 -14.38
N SER A 165 18.61 -6.92 -15.55
CA SER A 165 17.52 -6.45 -16.41
C SER A 165 16.15 -6.69 -15.79
N GLU A 166 15.97 -7.78 -15.07
CA GLU A 166 14.75 -8.10 -14.33
C GLU A 166 14.54 -7.16 -13.15
N VAL A 167 15.61 -6.92 -12.35
CA VAL A 167 15.57 -5.92 -11.26
C VAL A 167 15.24 -4.53 -11.79
N SER A 168 15.85 -4.13 -12.91
CA SER A 168 15.57 -2.82 -13.55
C SER A 168 14.11 -2.71 -13.99
N ARG A 169 13.54 -3.78 -14.55
CA ARG A 169 12.13 -3.82 -14.95
C ARG A 169 11.19 -3.73 -13.74
N ILE A 170 11.47 -4.48 -12.67
CA ILE A 170 10.72 -4.42 -11.40
C ILE A 170 10.73 -2.99 -10.85
N CYS A 171 11.90 -2.35 -10.83
CA CYS A 171 12.02 -0.95 -10.40
C CYS A 171 11.20 0.00 -11.29
N GLY A 172 11.16 -0.22 -12.61
CA GLY A 172 10.37 0.58 -13.55
C GLY A 172 8.85 0.43 -13.32
N GLU A 173 8.38 -0.79 -13.15
CA GLU A 173 6.94 -1.04 -12.88
C GLU A 173 6.52 -0.45 -11.52
N LEU A 174 7.40 -0.53 -10.51
CA LEU A 174 7.16 0.10 -9.20
C LEU A 174 7.14 1.63 -9.31
N GLU A 175 8.02 2.21 -10.12
CA GLU A 175 8.08 3.65 -10.36
C GLU A 175 6.80 4.15 -11.04
N GLU A 176 6.26 3.40 -12.01
CA GLU A 176 4.98 3.68 -12.66
C GLU A 176 3.82 3.61 -11.66
N ALA A 177 3.74 2.56 -10.86
CA ALA A 177 2.71 2.39 -9.82
C ALA A 177 2.77 3.52 -8.77
N VAL A 178 3.96 3.86 -8.28
CA VAL A 178 4.18 4.98 -7.35
C VAL A 178 3.84 6.31 -8.01
N GLY A 179 4.16 6.49 -9.29
CA GLY A 179 3.80 7.67 -10.07
C GLY A 179 2.28 7.85 -10.15
N ALA A 180 1.56 6.81 -10.50
CA ALA A 180 0.09 6.80 -10.53
C ALA A 180 -0.51 7.11 -9.13
N PHE A 181 0.03 6.50 -8.07
CA PHE A 181 -0.38 6.77 -6.70
C PHE A 181 -0.16 8.24 -6.29
N ARG A 182 0.99 8.82 -6.64
CA ARG A 182 1.33 10.22 -6.31
C ARG A 182 0.46 11.24 -7.05
N THR A 183 -0.01 10.92 -8.25
CA THR A 183 -0.77 11.84 -9.12
C THR A 183 -2.27 11.59 -9.11
N ARG A 184 -2.75 10.59 -8.38
CA ARG A 184 -4.18 10.27 -8.34
C ARG A 184 -5.04 11.45 -7.89
N PRO A 185 -6.27 11.60 -8.41
CA PRO A 185 -7.24 12.61 -7.96
C PRO A 185 -7.56 12.49 -6.47
N LEU A 186 -7.89 13.62 -5.84
CA LEU A 186 -8.29 13.72 -4.41
C LEU A 186 -9.66 14.39 -4.27
N ASP A 187 -10.41 14.54 -5.34
CA ASP A 187 -11.71 15.20 -5.43
C ASP A 187 -12.91 14.27 -5.18
N HIS A 188 -12.63 12.99 -4.91
CA HIS A 188 -13.66 11.99 -4.66
C HIS A 188 -14.41 12.21 -3.33
N ILE A 189 -13.80 12.93 -2.34
CA ILE A 189 -14.38 13.23 -1.05
C ILE A 189 -13.68 14.43 -0.41
N GLU A 190 -14.34 15.10 0.54
CA GLU A 190 -13.71 16.15 1.36
C GLU A 190 -12.82 15.55 2.47
N PHE A 191 -11.74 16.29 2.81
CA PHE A 191 -10.79 15.94 3.88
C PHE A 191 -10.75 17.01 4.96
N PRO A 192 -11.67 17.00 5.93
CA PRO A 192 -11.73 18.03 6.98
C PRO A 192 -10.48 18.09 7.84
N TYR A 193 -9.77 17.00 8.03
CA TYR A 193 -8.52 16.95 8.78
C TYR A 193 -7.38 16.46 7.92
N ILE A 194 -6.27 17.19 7.91
CA ILE A 194 -5.03 16.76 7.26
C ILE A 194 -3.86 16.82 8.24
N TYR A 195 -2.96 15.86 8.14
CA TYR A 195 -1.73 15.79 8.93
C TYR A 195 -0.54 15.96 8.00
N LEU A 196 0.39 16.81 8.41
CA LEU A 196 1.63 17.07 7.67
C LEU A 196 2.81 16.84 8.59
N ASP A 197 3.80 16.11 8.11
CA ASP A 197 5.05 15.87 8.84
C ASP A 197 6.18 15.59 7.86
N ALA A 198 7.41 15.72 8.33
CA ALA A 198 8.59 15.42 7.56
C ALA A 198 9.50 14.43 8.30
N THR A 199 10.23 13.65 7.52
CA THR A 199 11.32 12.83 8.03
C THR A 199 12.53 12.97 7.11
N TYR A 200 13.72 12.69 7.63
CA TYR A 200 14.95 12.82 6.86
C TYR A 200 15.56 11.48 6.53
N LEU A 201 15.99 11.33 5.28
CA LEU A 201 16.72 10.17 4.78
C LEU A 201 18.03 10.59 4.12
N HIS A 202 19.02 9.71 4.18
CA HIS A 202 20.33 9.96 3.56
C HIS A 202 20.32 9.54 2.10
N VAL A 203 20.73 10.45 1.24
CA VAL A 203 20.74 10.28 -0.22
C VAL A 203 22.13 10.67 -0.75
N ARG A 204 22.60 9.97 -1.75
CA ARG A 204 23.79 10.37 -2.49
C ARG A 204 23.41 11.36 -3.57
N ASP A 205 24.00 12.56 -3.50
CA ASP A 205 23.81 13.67 -4.43
C ASP A 205 25.21 14.23 -4.78
N ASP A 206 25.56 14.31 -6.04
CA ASP A 206 26.86 14.76 -6.55
C ASP A 206 28.05 14.20 -5.75
N HIS A 207 28.08 12.86 -5.56
CA HIS A 207 29.10 12.13 -4.80
C HIS A 207 29.14 12.39 -3.28
N HIS A 208 28.31 13.27 -2.76
CA HIS A 208 28.16 13.54 -1.33
C HIS A 208 26.95 12.83 -0.74
N VAL A 209 27.00 12.55 0.57
CA VAL A 209 25.84 12.06 1.31
C VAL A 209 25.15 13.25 1.94
N VAL A 210 23.95 13.55 1.47
CA VAL A 210 23.12 14.64 1.98
C VAL A 210 21.88 14.10 2.68
N SER A 211 21.29 14.92 3.55
CA SER A 211 20.05 14.60 4.23
C SER A 211 18.90 15.27 3.46
N LYS A 212 18.01 14.50 2.85
CA LYS A 212 16.84 15.00 2.13
C LYS A 212 15.60 14.90 3.02
N ALA A 213 14.76 15.94 2.99
CA ALA A 213 13.47 15.93 3.65
C ALA A 213 12.46 15.12 2.83
N VAL A 214 11.83 14.16 3.47
CA VAL A 214 10.69 13.40 2.92
C VAL A 214 9.45 13.89 3.63
N ILE A 215 8.59 14.62 2.93
CA ILE A 215 7.34 15.15 3.45
C ILE A 215 6.20 14.22 3.11
N VAL A 216 5.28 14.03 4.06
CA VAL A 216 4.12 13.16 3.91
C VAL A 216 2.87 13.89 4.36
N ALA A 217 1.80 13.74 3.59
CA ALA A 217 0.47 14.20 3.94
C ALA A 217 -0.50 13.01 4.05
N THR A 218 -1.27 12.98 5.14
CA THR A 218 -2.39 12.06 5.30
C THR A 218 -3.64 12.85 5.68
N GLY A 219 -4.82 12.32 5.35
CA GLY A 219 -6.09 12.97 5.64
C GLY A 219 -7.09 12.04 6.31
N ILE A 220 -8.09 12.65 6.93
CA ILE A 220 -9.31 11.97 7.35
C ILE A 220 -10.44 12.47 6.46
N THR A 221 -11.15 11.56 5.83
CA THR A 221 -12.29 11.83 4.94
C THR A 221 -13.48 12.34 5.72
N ALA A 222 -14.44 12.96 5.04
CA ALA A 222 -15.73 13.35 5.63
C ALA A 222 -16.49 12.17 6.25
N THR A 223 -16.24 10.95 5.82
CA THR A 223 -16.79 9.69 6.35
C THR A 223 -15.99 9.08 7.51
N GLY A 224 -14.83 9.68 7.85
CA GLY A 224 -14.00 9.26 8.99
C GLY A 224 -12.94 8.21 8.68
N GLU A 225 -12.68 7.91 7.44
CA GLU A 225 -11.62 7.01 6.96
C GLU A 225 -10.29 7.75 6.86
N ARG A 226 -9.18 7.00 6.79
CA ARG A 226 -7.85 7.60 6.62
C ARG A 226 -7.33 7.33 5.24
N GLU A 227 -6.70 8.34 4.65
CA GLU A 227 -5.99 8.21 3.39
C GLU A 227 -4.61 8.86 3.44
N VAL A 228 -3.66 8.26 2.72
CA VAL A 228 -2.42 8.95 2.39
C VAL A 228 -2.72 9.91 1.23
N LEU A 229 -2.46 11.19 1.38
CA LEU A 229 -2.75 12.18 0.35
C LEU A 229 -1.58 12.36 -0.63
N GLY A 230 -0.36 12.22 -0.14
CA GLY A 230 0.83 12.34 -0.99
C GLY A 230 2.14 12.36 -0.21
N LEU A 231 3.21 12.35 -0.99
CA LEU A 231 4.58 12.51 -0.52
C LEU A 231 5.37 13.36 -1.51
N ASP A 232 6.42 14.00 -1.01
CA ASP A 232 7.44 14.62 -1.84
C ASP A 232 8.81 14.56 -1.15
N VAL A 233 9.88 14.76 -1.93
CA VAL A 233 11.26 14.71 -1.44
C VAL A 233 11.95 16.01 -1.88
N GLY A 234 12.71 16.62 -0.99
CA GLY A 234 13.41 17.87 -1.27
C GLY A 234 14.61 18.09 -0.36
N ASP A 235 15.35 19.15 -0.64
CA ASP A 235 16.61 19.46 0.08
C ASP A 235 16.37 19.99 1.49
N SER A 236 15.27 20.70 1.69
CA SER A 236 14.94 21.34 2.97
C SER A 236 13.43 21.48 3.15
N GLU A 237 13.02 21.70 4.40
CA GLU A 237 11.63 22.00 4.77
C GLU A 237 11.34 23.51 4.66
N ASP A 238 11.77 24.17 3.59
CA ASP A 238 11.48 25.59 3.42
C ASP A 238 10.03 25.86 2.97
N GLU A 239 9.62 27.13 3.02
CA GLU A 239 8.27 27.55 2.63
C GLU A 239 7.95 27.22 1.16
N VAL A 240 8.93 27.35 0.26
CA VAL A 240 8.72 27.17 -1.18
C VAL A 240 8.43 25.74 -1.48
N PHE A 241 9.19 24.80 -0.88
CA PHE A 241 8.99 23.37 -1.04
C PHE A 241 7.63 22.93 -0.48
N TRP A 242 7.32 23.31 0.78
CA TRP A 242 6.02 23.01 1.37
C TRP A 242 4.86 23.59 0.56
N ARG A 243 4.97 24.83 0.10
CA ARG A 243 3.94 25.47 -0.72
C ARG A 243 3.75 24.77 -2.06
N GLY A 244 4.82 24.34 -2.71
CA GLY A 244 4.78 23.54 -3.94
C GLY A 244 3.99 22.25 -3.72
N PHE A 245 4.32 21.51 -2.66
CA PHE A 245 3.64 20.27 -2.29
C PHE A 245 2.16 20.48 -1.98
N LEU A 246 1.81 21.45 -1.11
CA LEU A 246 0.42 21.72 -0.74
C LEU A 246 -0.42 22.19 -1.94
N ARG A 247 0.17 22.95 -2.87
CA ARG A 247 -0.49 23.31 -4.13
C ARG A 247 -0.73 22.09 -5.00
N SER A 248 0.21 21.15 -5.08
CA SER A 248 0.04 19.93 -5.85
C SER A 248 -1.14 19.09 -5.32
N LEU A 249 -1.34 19.00 -4.00
CA LEU A 249 -2.49 18.35 -3.40
C LEU A 249 -3.81 19.04 -3.79
N LYS A 250 -3.84 20.38 -3.72
CA LYS A 250 -5.02 21.18 -4.14
C LYS A 250 -5.33 21.01 -5.64
N ASN A 251 -4.32 21.00 -6.48
CA ASN A 251 -4.49 20.82 -7.94
C ASN A 251 -5.03 19.43 -8.28
N ARG A 252 -4.81 18.44 -7.41
CA ARG A 252 -5.39 17.10 -7.49
C ARG A 252 -6.81 17.01 -6.90
N GLY A 253 -7.37 18.13 -6.43
CA GLY A 253 -8.74 18.20 -5.93
C GLY A 253 -8.91 18.16 -4.41
N LEU A 254 -7.83 18.20 -3.62
CA LEU A 254 -7.93 18.24 -2.15
C LEU A 254 -8.78 19.43 -1.70
N GLY A 255 -9.93 19.15 -1.09
CA GLY A 255 -10.91 20.13 -0.62
C GLY A 255 -11.46 19.85 0.78
N GLY A 256 -12.29 20.78 1.28
CA GLY A 256 -12.99 20.63 2.57
C GLY A 256 -12.12 20.76 3.82
N VAL A 257 -10.86 21.20 3.70
CA VAL A 257 -9.89 21.24 4.82
C VAL A 257 -10.32 22.26 5.87
N ARG A 258 -10.53 21.80 7.10
CA ARG A 258 -10.92 22.62 8.26
C ARG A 258 -9.79 22.74 9.30
N LEU A 259 -8.99 21.68 9.46
CA LEU A 259 -7.88 21.62 10.40
C LEU A 259 -6.65 21.01 9.75
N VAL A 260 -5.52 21.70 9.87
CA VAL A 260 -4.21 21.18 9.47
C VAL A 260 -3.39 20.91 10.72
N ILE A 261 -3.00 19.67 10.93
CA ILE A 261 -2.22 19.25 12.10
C ILE A 261 -0.76 19.08 11.69
N SER A 262 0.15 19.81 12.30
CA SER A 262 1.58 19.73 11.99
C SER A 262 2.47 20.14 13.15
N ASP A 263 3.79 20.03 12.96
CA ASP A 263 4.76 20.70 13.83
C ASP A 263 4.86 22.21 13.53
N GLN A 264 5.56 22.93 14.39
CA GLN A 264 5.78 24.38 14.31
C GLN A 264 7.06 24.69 13.49
N HIS A 265 7.17 24.15 12.27
CA HIS A 265 8.22 24.58 11.37
C HIS A 265 7.81 25.85 10.64
N ALA A 266 8.67 26.90 10.65
CA ALA A 266 8.29 28.22 10.14
C ALA A 266 7.85 28.19 8.67
N GLY A 267 8.59 27.47 7.81
CA GLY A 267 8.26 27.31 6.39
C GLY A 267 6.93 26.60 6.18
N LEU A 268 6.67 25.55 6.95
CA LEU A 268 5.41 24.79 6.90
C LEU A 268 4.22 25.66 7.33
N CYS A 269 4.34 26.35 8.47
CA CYS A 269 3.27 27.25 8.96
C CYS A 269 2.97 28.39 7.97
N ALA A 270 3.98 28.97 7.31
CA ALA A 270 3.80 29.96 6.28
C ALA A 270 3.08 29.40 5.04
N ALA A 271 3.45 28.19 4.61
CA ALA A 271 2.81 27.49 3.48
C ALA A 271 1.35 27.15 3.79
N ILE A 272 1.05 26.64 5.01
CA ILE A 272 -0.33 26.33 5.46
C ILE A 272 -1.21 27.56 5.37
N ARG A 273 -0.79 28.68 5.98
CA ARG A 273 -1.55 29.94 5.95
C ARG A 273 -1.86 30.43 4.53
N ARG A 274 -0.92 30.23 3.59
CA ARG A 274 -1.10 30.64 2.18
C ARG A 274 -1.96 29.70 1.37
N CYS A 275 -1.88 28.40 1.64
CA CYS A 275 -2.56 27.37 0.81
C CYS A 275 -3.96 27.02 1.33
N PHE A 276 -4.18 27.06 2.64
CA PHE A 276 -5.44 26.66 3.29
C PHE A 276 -6.06 27.83 4.05
N GLN A 277 -6.42 28.89 3.30
CA GLN A 277 -7.16 30.02 3.86
C GLN A 277 -8.51 29.56 4.40
N GLY A 278 -8.81 29.83 5.67
CA GLY A 278 -10.01 29.39 6.36
C GLY A 278 -9.87 28.07 7.14
N ALA A 279 -8.79 27.32 6.94
CA ALA A 279 -8.47 26.20 7.80
C ALA A 279 -7.72 26.66 9.06
N THR A 280 -8.01 26.05 10.19
CA THR A 280 -7.29 26.28 11.44
C THR A 280 -5.99 25.44 11.44
N HIS A 281 -4.91 25.98 12.02
CA HIS A 281 -3.67 25.25 12.24
C HIS A 281 -3.62 24.69 13.67
N GLN A 282 -3.49 23.37 13.82
CA GLN A 282 -3.23 22.70 15.08
C GLN A 282 -1.75 22.38 15.20
N ARG A 283 -1.07 23.01 16.12
CA ARG A 283 0.30 22.66 16.49
C ARG A 283 0.31 21.35 17.26
N CYS A 284 1.14 20.41 16.86
CA CYS A 284 1.27 19.12 17.52
C CYS A 284 1.64 19.28 19.01
N ARG A 285 0.75 18.83 19.90
CA ARG A 285 0.97 18.92 21.36
C ARG A 285 2.23 18.17 21.83
N VAL A 286 2.61 17.09 21.13
CA VAL A 286 3.78 16.28 21.51
C VAL A 286 5.08 17.04 21.20
N HIS A 287 5.16 17.66 20.02
CA HIS A 287 6.30 18.51 19.66
C HIS A 287 6.36 19.75 20.54
N PHE A 288 5.20 20.37 20.83
CA PHE A 288 5.14 21.49 21.76
C PHE A 288 5.61 21.09 23.16
N ALA A 289 5.17 19.94 23.70
CA ALA A 289 5.64 19.46 25.00
C ALA A 289 7.17 19.31 25.05
N ARG A 290 7.79 18.78 24.00
CA ARG A 290 9.25 18.68 23.89
C ARG A 290 9.91 20.07 23.95
N ASN A 291 9.36 21.03 23.20
CA ASN A 291 9.87 22.40 23.17
C ASN A 291 9.71 23.07 24.55
N LEU A 292 8.57 22.90 25.21
CA LEU A 292 8.32 23.39 26.57
C LEU A 292 9.33 22.82 27.57
N LEU A 293 9.50 21.51 27.57
CA LEU A 293 10.41 20.80 28.49
C LEU A 293 11.88 21.17 28.24
N ALA A 294 12.26 21.52 27.00
CA ALA A 294 13.61 22.00 26.69
C ALA A 294 13.93 23.32 27.36
N THR A 295 12.95 24.13 27.80
CA THR A 295 13.13 25.37 28.57
C THR A 295 13.23 25.13 30.08
N ILE A 296 12.99 23.88 30.54
CA ILE A 296 12.94 23.49 31.94
C ILE A 296 14.20 22.70 32.31
N PRO A 297 14.83 22.97 33.47
CA PRO A 297 15.94 22.16 33.98
C PRO A 297 15.55 20.69 34.11
N LYS A 298 16.46 19.80 33.74
CA LYS A 298 16.22 18.36 33.66
C LYS A 298 15.57 17.75 34.92
N ALA A 299 15.98 18.19 36.10
CA ALA A 299 15.44 17.74 37.37
C ALA A 299 13.93 18.03 37.58
N HIS A 300 13.35 18.96 36.83
CA HIS A 300 11.94 19.37 36.96
C HIS A 300 11.08 18.99 35.75
N GLN A 301 11.66 18.40 34.69
CA GLN A 301 10.94 18.09 33.46
C GLN A 301 9.79 17.12 33.68
N ASP A 302 9.97 16.08 34.51
CA ASP A 302 8.92 15.09 34.77
C ASP A 302 7.70 15.71 35.46
N MET A 303 7.94 16.60 36.41
CA MET A 303 6.87 17.34 37.11
C MET A 303 6.11 18.25 36.13
N VAL A 304 6.83 19.04 35.33
CA VAL A 304 6.18 19.93 34.33
C VAL A 304 5.47 19.11 33.26
N ALA A 305 6.02 17.98 32.84
CA ALA A 305 5.35 17.07 31.89
C ALA A 305 4.07 16.48 32.49
N ALA A 306 4.03 16.19 33.78
CA ALA A 306 2.82 15.72 34.47
C ALA A 306 1.78 16.82 34.54
N LEU A 307 2.16 18.06 34.91
CA LEU A 307 1.27 19.23 34.91
C LEU A 307 0.72 19.50 33.51
N PHE A 308 1.57 19.55 32.48
CA PHE A 308 1.14 19.79 31.12
C PHE A 308 0.13 18.74 30.59
N ARG A 309 0.26 17.49 31.01
CA ARG A 309 -0.70 16.43 30.64
C ARG A 309 -2.12 16.69 31.16
N THR A 310 -2.27 17.37 32.30
CA THR A 310 -3.58 17.67 32.91
C THR A 310 -4.42 18.61 32.06
N VAL A 311 -3.81 19.46 31.21
CA VAL A 311 -4.52 20.31 30.25
C VAL A 311 -5.48 19.48 29.39
N PHE A 312 -5.02 18.32 28.93
CA PHE A 312 -5.73 17.45 27.99
C PHE A 312 -6.69 16.45 28.67
N ALA A 313 -6.91 16.60 29.96
CA ALA A 313 -7.91 15.86 30.74
C ALA A 313 -9.25 16.60 30.86
N GLY A 314 -9.30 17.87 30.43
CA GLY A 314 -10.53 18.65 30.42
C GLY A 314 -11.63 18.02 29.55
N ILE A 315 -12.88 18.18 30.00
CA ILE A 315 -14.05 17.59 29.34
C ILE A 315 -14.64 18.49 28.24
N ASP A 316 -14.33 19.79 28.30
CA ASP A 316 -14.79 20.81 27.36
C ASP A 316 -13.67 21.83 27.08
N ALA A 317 -13.92 22.74 26.13
CA ALA A 317 -12.97 23.73 25.68
C ALA A 317 -12.60 24.73 26.78
N ASP A 318 -13.56 25.12 27.62
CA ASP A 318 -13.35 26.09 28.68
C ASP A 318 -12.48 25.52 29.80
N ALA A 319 -12.73 24.27 30.21
CA ALA A 319 -11.89 23.55 31.18
C ALA A 319 -10.45 23.36 30.67
N VAL A 320 -10.26 23.03 29.40
CA VAL A 320 -8.94 22.91 28.74
C VAL A 320 -8.23 24.27 28.75
N SER A 321 -8.92 25.33 28.37
CA SER A 321 -8.39 26.70 28.33
C SER A 321 -8.01 27.21 29.72
N ALA A 322 -8.89 27.04 30.71
CA ALA A 322 -8.64 27.45 32.10
C ALA A 322 -7.44 26.70 32.71
N GLN A 323 -7.35 25.38 32.46
CA GLN A 323 -6.23 24.56 32.95
C GLN A 323 -4.91 24.97 32.30
N TRP A 324 -4.93 25.33 31.01
CA TRP A 324 -3.75 25.88 30.32
C TRP A 324 -3.26 27.16 30.98
N ASP A 325 -4.16 28.13 31.25
CA ASP A 325 -3.85 29.39 31.88
C ASP A 325 -3.32 29.23 33.31
N HIS A 326 -3.93 28.34 34.07
CA HIS A 326 -3.47 27.99 35.42
C HIS A 326 -2.04 27.44 35.43
N ILE A 327 -1.70 26.56 34.49
CA ILE A 327 -0.35 26.02 34.38
C ILE A 327 0.63 27.09 33.92
N ALA A 328 0.27 27.92 32.93
CA ALA A 328 1.10 29.00 32.49
C ALA A 328 1.45 29.98 33.64
N ALA A 329 0.45 30.34 34.45
CA ALA A 329 0.62 31.18 35.65
C ALA A 329 1.54 30.50 36.69
N THR A 330 1.34 29.22 36.95
CA THR A 330 2.20 28.43 37.87
C THR A 330 3.64 28.37 37.40
N LEU A 331 3.87 28.21 36.08
CA LEU A 331 5.22 28.17 35.54
C LEU A 331 5.89 29.58 35.54
N ALA A 332 5.11 30.67 35.47
CA ALA A 332 5.63 32.02 35.42
C ALA A 332 6.47 32.39 36.65
N GLU A 333 6.10 31.87 37.82
CA GLU A 333 6.83 32.14 39.08
C GLU A 333 8.27 31.64 39.04
N ARG A 334 8.54 30.54 38.41
CA ARG A 334 9.85 29.88 38.42
C ARG A 334 10.53 29.83 37.06
N TRP A 335 9.75 29.69 36.00
CA TRP A 335 10.24 29.53 34.61
C TRP A 335 9.50 30.49 33.64
N PRO A 336 9.75 31.79 33.70
CA PRO A 336 9.01 32.77 32.91
C PRO A 336 9.13 32.55 31.39
N LYS A 337 10.25 31.98 30.92
CA LYS A 337 10.39 31.60 29.50
C LYS A 337 9.41 30.49 29.08
N ALA A 338 9.18 29.53 29.95
CA ALA A 338 8.21 28.48 29.70
C ALA A 338 6.77 28.99 29.68
N ALA A 339 6.43 29.88 30.61
CA ALA A 339 5.14 30.55 30.66
C ALA A 339 4.87 31.36 29.39
N ALA A 340 5.80 32.21 28.99
CA ALA A 340 5.69 33.01 27.76
C ALA A 340 5.54 32.13 26.52
N LEU A 341 6.24 30.98 26.44
CA LEU A 341 6.06 30.01 25.36
C LEU A 341 4.64 29.40 25.35
N MET A 342 4.08 29.10 26.55
CA MET A 342 2.70 28.61 26.65
C MET A 342 1.71 29.70 26.22
N GLU A 343 1.82 30.93 26.67
CA GLU A 343 0.93 32.02 26.29
C GLU A 343 0.90 32.24 24.78
N GLN A 344 2.08 32.26 24.13
CA GLN A 344 2.20 32.46 22.69
C GLN A 344 1.59 31.30 21.90
N ALA A 345 1.75 30.08 22.38
CA ALA A 345 1.33 28.88 21.66
C ALA A 345 -0.12 28.47 21.91
N LYS A 346 -0.81 29.07 22.90
CA LYS A 346 -2.17 28.70 23.30
C LYS A 346 -3.14 28.56 22.14
N PRO A 347 -3.26 29.55 21.22
CA PRO A 347 -4.24 29.47 20.13
C PRO A 347 -3.98 28.32 19.18
N GLU A 348 -2.70 27.99 18.93
CA GLU A 348 -2.31 26.94 17.99
C GLU A 348 -2.35 25.52 18.62
N VAL A 349 -1.97 25.39 19.89
CA VAL A 349 -1.95 24.08 20.57
C VAL A 349 -3.34 23.66 21.04
N LEU A 350 -4.22 24.62 21.36
CA LEU A 350 -5.60 24.34 21.76
C LEU A 350 -6.60 24.47 20.60
N ALA A 351 -6.17 24.63 19.36
CA ALA A 351 -7.05 24.76 18.20
C ALA A 351 -8.02 23.57 18.03
N PHE A 352 -7.63 22.38 18.48
CA PHE A 352 -8.47 21.18 18.47
C PHE A 352 -9.76 21.34 19.27
N SER A 353 -9.78 22.21 20.30
CA SER A 353 -10.94 22.35 21.20
C SER A 353 -12.17 22.95 20.54
N ALA A 354 -12.02 23.59 19.37
CA ALA A 354 -13.13 24.07 18.54
C ALA A 354 -13.85 22.95 17.73
N PHE A 355 -13.37 21.72 17.83
CA PHE A 355 -13.89 20.57 17.11
C PHE A 355 -14.60 19.60 18.07
N PRO A 356 -15.39 18.64 17.55
CA PRO A 356 -16.10 17.66 18.41
C PRO A 356 -15.17 16.94 19.38
N THR A 357 -15.58 16.80 20.63
CA THR A 357 -14.75 16.23 21.72
C THR A 357 -14.28 14.80 21.43
N GLU A 358 -15.09 14.02 20.70
CA GLU A 358 -14.77 12.67 20.27
C GLU A 358 -13.54 12.63 19.33
N HIS A 359 -13.24 13.73 18.64
CA HIS A 359 -12.12 13.85 17.71
C HIS A 359 -10.80 14.24 18.41
N TRP A 360 -10.85 14.92 19.55
CA TRP A 360 -9.71 15.56 20.20
C TRP A 360 -8.48 14.66 20.32
N ARG A 361 -8.67 13.43 20.79
CA ARG A 361 -7.56 12.47 20.96
C ARG A 361 -6.87 12.09 19.65
N LYS A 362 -7.54 12.29 18.53
CA LYS A 362 -7.00 12.00 17.20
C LYS A 362 -6.29 13.21 16.59
N ILE A 363 -6.86 14.43 16.76
CA ILE A 363 -6.44 15.63 16.04
C ILE A 363 -5.47 16.53 16.79
N TRP A 364 -5.21 16.37 18.08
CA TRP A 364 -4.30 17.22 18.85
C TRP A 364 -2.80 16.92 18.65
N SER A 365 -2.44 15.94 17.86
CA SER A 365 -1.04 15.57 17.59
C SER A 365 -0.87 14.88 16.24
N THR A 366 0.36 14.87 15.75
CA THR A 366 0.78 14.14 14.54
C THR A 366 1.11 12.67 14.80
N ASN A 367 0.73 12.09 15.95
CA ASN A 367 1.00 10.69 16.28
C ASN A 367 0.58 9.68 15.21
N PRO A 368 -0.54 9.87 14.48
CA PRO A 368 -0.89 8.99 13.37
C PRO A 368 0.22 8.95 12.30
N LEU A 369 0.79 10.11 11.99
CA LEU A 369 1.84 10.25 10.99
C LEU A 369 3.22 9.83 11.52
N GLU A 370 3.47 9.98 12.84
CA GLU A 370 4.69 9.44 13.48
C GLU A 370 4.83 7.92 13.29
N ARG A 371 3.71 7.17 13.27
CA ARG A 371 3.72 5.73 12.99
C ARG A 371 4.11 5.44 11.54
N VAL A 372 3.60 6.22 10.60
CA VAL A 372 3.99 6.17 9.19
C VAL A 372 5.48 6.45 9.03
N ASN A 373 5.97 7.51 9.66
CA ASN A 373 7.40 7.85 9.62
C ASN A 373 8.29 6.79 10.27
N LYS A 374 7.83 6.12 11.33
CA LYS A 374 8.54 4.97 11.91
C LYS A 374 8.64 3.81 10.93
N GLU A 375 7.58 3.54 10.20
CA GLU A 375 7.56 2.48 9.19
C GLU A 375 8.47 2.82 8.02
N ILE A 376 8.42 4.05 7.50
CA ILE A 376 9.36 4.53 6.49
C ILE A 376 10.81 4.35 6.97
N LYS A 377 11.13 4.80 8.19
CA LYS A 377 12.48 4.66 8.77
C LYS A 377 12.89 3.20 8.97
N ARG A 378 11.97 2.33 9.35
CA ARG A 378 12.24 0.90 9.53
C ARG A 378 12.66 0.27 8.20
N ARG A 379 11.91 0.53 7.13
CA ARG A 379 12.16 -0.03 5.81
C ARG A 379 13.38 0.63 5.13
N SER A 380 13.61 1.91 5.32
CA SER A 380 14.77 2.62 4.76
C SER A 380 16.11 2.29 5.45
N ARG A 381 16.10 1.80 6.69
CA ARG A 381 17.33 1.41 7.42
C ARG A 381 18.15 0.35 6.69
N VAL A 382 17.50 -0.54 5.96
CA VAL A 382 18.18 -1.61 5.21
C VAL A 382 18.99 -1.05 4.05
N VAL A 383 18.49 0.02 3.43
CA VAL A 383 19.19 0.73 2.35
C VAL A 383 20.33 1.57 2.88
N GLY A 384 20.16 2.20 4.05
CA GLY A 384 21.12 3.09 4.69
C GLY A 384 21.28 4.41 3.96
N ILE A 385 21.95 4.43 2.82
CA ILE A 385 22.16 5.60 1.94
C ILE A 385 21.54 5.30 0.58
N PHE A 386 20.55 6.07 0.18
CA PHE A 386 19.91 5.93 -1.13
C PHE A 386 20.83 6.42 -2.26
N PRO A 387 20.85 5.74 -3.42
CA PRO A 387 21.71 6.12 -4.54
C PRO A 387 21.30 7.45 -5.17
N ASN A 388 20.03 7.83 -5.09
CA ASN A 388 19.45 9.07 -5.61
C ASN A 388 18.05 9.30 -5.01
N GLU A 389 17.48 10.48 -5.28
CA GLU A 389 16.16 10.87 -4.82
C GLU A 389 15.04 9.99 -5.40
N ALA A 390 15.13 9.59 -6.66
CA ALA A 390 14.14 8.69 -7.29
C ALA A 390 14.02 7.35 -6.56
N ALA A 391 15.12 6.83 -6.02
CA ALA A 391 15.11 5.61 -5.20
C ALA A 391 14.39 5.82 -3.85
N VAL A 392 14.49 7.02 -3.25
CA VAL A 392 13.71 7.39 -2.05
C VAL A 392 12.23 7.42 -2.40
N VAL A 393 11.86 8.16 -3.43
CA VAL A 393 10.46 8.29 -3.89
C VAL A 393 9.85 6.92 -4.16
N ARG A 394 10.59 6.03 -4.81
CA ARG A 394 10.15 4.68 -5.14
C ARG A 394 9.87 3.84 -3.89
N LEU A 395 10.81 3.77 -2.95
CA LEU A 395 10.63 2.98 -1.73
C LEU A 395 9.55 3.59 -0.84
N VAL A 396 9.64 4.88 -0.54
CA VAL A 396 8.68 5.54 0.36
C VAL A 396 7.29 5.56 -0.27
N GLY A 397 7.20 5.80 -1.58
CA GLY A 397 5.94 5.77 -2.31
C GLY A 397 5.27 4.40 -2.27
N ALA A 398 6.04 3.32 -2.45
CA ALA A 398 5.53 1.96 -2.33
C ALA A 398 5.03 1.65 -0.91
N VAL A 399 5.80 2.03 0.12
CA VAL A 399 5.39 1.87 1.53
C VAL A 399 4.10 2.62 1.83
N LEU A 400 3.96 3.83 1.29
CA LEU A 400 2.76 4.65 1.51
C LEU A 400 1.55 4.16 0.72
N ALA A 401 1.75 3.59 -0.48
CA ALA A 401 0.69 2.96 -1.25
C ALA A 401 0.15 1.71 -0.52
N ASP A 402 1.04 0.84 -0.03
CA ASP A 402 0.72 -0.33 0.77
C ASP A 402 -0.10 0.05 2.03
N LEU A 403 0.36 1.06 2.78
CA LEU A 403 -0.37 1.58 3.94
C LEU A 403 -1.73 2.20 3.59
N HIS A 404 -1.84 2.84 2.44
CA HIS A 404 -3.09 3.41 1.95
C HIS A 404 -4.11 2.31 1.65
N ASP A 405 -3.69 1.25 0.96
CA ASP A 405 -4.52 0.10 0.62
C ASP A 405 -4.98 -0.64 1.90
N ASP A 406 -4.08 -0.83 2.87
CA ASP A 406 -4.40 -1.37 4.19
C ASP A 406 -5.48 -0.55 4.92
N TRP A 407 -5.40 0.78 4.82
CA TRP A 407 -6.37 1.65 5.51
C TRP A 407 -7.73 1.64 4.84
N ILE A 408 -7.78 1.63 3.50
CA ILE A 408 -9.04 1.60 2.73
C ILE A 408 -9.71 0.23 2.86
N SER A 409 -8.93 -0.85 2.85
CA SER A 409 -9.46 -2.22 2.99
C SER A 409 -9.94 -2.55 4.41
N SER A 410 -9.63 -1.69 5.40
CA SER A 410 -10.02 -1.91 6.79
C SER A 410 -11.48 -1.53 7.03
N ASP A 411 -12.28 -2.45 7.54
CA ASP A 411 -13.67 -2.19 7.97
C ASP A 411 -13.79 -1.16 9.10
N ARG A 412 -12.68 -0.88 9.79
CA ARG A 412 -12.65 0.01 10.95
C ARG A 412 -12.33 1.44 10.55
N ARG A 413 -13.31 2.32 10.61
CA ARG A 413 -13.11 3.77 10.44
C ARG A 413 -12.25 4.35 11.56
N TYR A 414 -11.47 5.36 11.22
CA TYR A 414 -10.60 6.06 12.18
C TYR A 414 -11.40 6.97 13.13
N LEU A 415 -12.39 7.66 12.60
CA LEU A 415 -13.44 8.37 13.31
C LEU A 415 -14.80 7.83 12.86
N SER A 416 -15.80 7.82 13.75
CA SER A 416 -17.13 7.36 13.38
C SER A 416 -17.82 8.37 12.48
N GLU A 417 -18.62 7.90 11.53
CA GLU A 417 -19.38 8.74 10.62
C GLU A 417 -20.33 9.69 11.38
N ALA A 418 -20.98 9.18 12.42
CA ALA A 418 -21.84 9.98 13.28
C ALA A 418 -21.09 11.14 13.98
N SER A 419 -19.80 10.93 14.35
CA SER A 419 -19.01 12.02 14.93
C SER A 419 -18.55 13.01 13.85
N MET A 420 -18.26 12.54 12.64
CA MET A 420 -17.88 13.39 11.51
C MET A 420 -19.05 14.28 11.05
N ALA A 421 -20.28 13.77 11.09
CA ALA A 421 -21.48 14.56 10.78
C ALA A 421 -21.61 15.82 11.66
N LYS A 422 -21.10 15.80 12.91
CA LYS A 422 -21.08 16.98 13.79
C LYS A 422 -20.24 18.15 13.25
N LEU A 423 -19.36 17.91 12.29
CA LEU A 423 -18.60 18.96 11.61
C LEU A 423 -19.48 19.75 10.62
N TYR A 424 -20.58 19.18 10.20
CA TYR A 424 -21.48 19.73 9.21
C TYR A 424 -22.85 19.91 9.86
N PRO A 425 -23.02 20.94 10.75
CA PRO A 425 -24.32 21.21 11.32
C PRO A 425 -25.30 21.42 10.15
N GLU A 426 -26.42 20.72 10.19
CA GLU A 426 -27.51 20.90 9.22
C GLU A 426 -27.75 22.41 9.09
N ARG A 427 -27.69 22.94 7.88
CA ARG A 427 -28.23 24.27 7.62
C ARG A 427 -29.72 24.14 7.98
N GLU A 428 -30.12 24.79 9.06
CA GLU A 428 -31.54 25.01 9.32
C GLU A 428 -32.16 25.50 8.00
N ASP A 429 -33.09 24.73 7.47
CA ASP A 429 -33.76 24.98 6.20
C ASP A 429 -34.10 26.46 6.12
N ALA A 430 -33.56 27.13 5.08
CA ALA A 430 -34.03 28.46 4.73
C ALA A 430 -35.55 28.37 4.60
N PRO A 431 -36.35 29.25 5.25
CA PRO A 431 -37.79 29.14 5.22
C PRO A 431 -38.25 29.05 3.76
N THR A 432 -38.93 27.97 3.45
CA THR A 432 -39.57 27.76 2.13
C THR A 432 -40.52 28.94 1.93
N VAL A 433 -40.15 29.90 1.11
CA VAL A 433 -41.06 30.98 0.69
C VAL A 433 -42.12 30.31 -0.17
N THR A 434 -43.19 29.91 0.49
CA THR A 434 -44.46 29.56 -0.17
C THR A 434 -44.99 30.81 -0.80
N THR A 435 -44.71 31.00 -2.09
CA THR A 435 -45.40 31.99 -2.92
C THR A 435 -46.83 31.47 -3.11
N GLU A 436 -47.75 31.92 -2.25
CA GLU A 436 -49.17 31.79 -2.52
C GLU A 436 -49.49 32.60 -3.78
N LEU A 437 -49.73 31.89 -4.85
CA LEU A 437 -50.37 32.45 -6.04
C LEU A 437 -51.83 32.75 -5.68
N GLN A 438 -52.17 34.04 -5.48
CA GLN A 438 -53.54 34.46 -5.41
C GLN A 438 -54.18 34.26 -6.80
N PRO A 439 -55.36 33.64 -6.87
CA PRO A 439 -56.14 33.59 -8.11
C PRO A 439 -56.67 34.99 -8.40
N GLY A 440 -56.26 35.53 -9.55
CA GLY A 440 -56.76 36.78 -10.06
C GLY A 440 -58.27 36.67 -10.45
N GLU A 441 -59.01 37.68 -10.10
CA GLU A 441 -60.32 38.01 -10.67
C GLU A 441 -60.21 38.40 -12.14
#